data_56d13be0bf19ecced0c8656ab26aa0fd
#
_entry.id   56d13be0bf19ecced0c8656ab26aa0fd
#
_cell.length_a   1.000
_cell.length_b   1.000
_cell.length_c   1.000
_cell.angle_alpha   90.00
_cell.angle_beta   90.00
_cell.angle_gamma   90.00
#
_symmetry.space_group_name_H-M   'P 1'
#
loop_
_entity.id
_entity.type
_entity.pdbx_description
1 polymer ?
#
loop_
_entity_poly.entity_id
_entity_poly.type
_entity_poly.pdbx_seq_one_letter_code
_entity_poly.pdbx_strand_id
1 'polypeptide(L)'
;MRWAAALLLLLAIPRRAPAMAQDWNSDSALALARRAIEHRSHAAVDTALRDYRAQAHGFLFFLGQFGEGLSEPPRLVKADQLELEVYWKAPGLSKQRIIGWRDRAELPTDISYHRDHLGIVQNNFGRALRLGEGDEVRDVPHPLAPGGTDVYDFALGDTSAIVLPTRAVRVVALRVRPKHFAAAAIVGTLFVDIESAQLVRMAFNFTPKAYLDPQLEDVSIVLDNALLEERYWLPYRQEIEIRRRATWLDVPARGIIRGRWEIDSYQFNLDLPDSLFRGEEIVAAPKPVRDSFPWRAP
;
A
#
# COMPACT_ATOMS: atom_id res chain seq x y z
N MET A 1 54.64 -50.34 9.80
CA MET A 1 53.35 -50.43 9.04
C MET A 1 52.29 -49.65 9.77
N ARG A 2 51.92 -48.45 9.25
CA ARG A 2 50.92 -47.55 9.85
C ARG A 2 49.70 -47.52 8.92
N TRP A 3 48.59 -48.03 9.37
CA TRP A 3 47.32 -47.99 8.66
C TRP A 3 46.67 -46.67 8.88
N ALA A 4 46.45 -45.88 7.81
CA ALA A 4 45.67 -44.67 7.81
C ALA A 4 44.20 -44.99 7.51
N ALA A 5 43.32 -44.82 8.51
CA ALA A 5 41.90 -44.94 8.28
C ALA A 5 41.34 -43.64 7.66
N ALA A 6 40.86 -43.70 6.45
CA ALA A 6 40.18 -42.59 5.80
C ALA A 6 38.73 -42.51 6.29
N LEU A 7 38.42 -41.39 7.02
CA LEU A 7 37.06 -41.08 7.49
C LEU A 7 36.30 -40.44 6.31
N LEU A 8 35.35 -41.15 5.72
CA LEU A 8 34.42 -40.60 4.73
C LEU A 8 33.33 -39.82 5.46
N LEU A 9 33.42 -38.48 5.43
CA LEU A 9 32.36 -37.59 5.89
C LEU A 9 31.26 -37.54 4.83
N LEU A 10 30.15 -38.26 5.06
CA LEU A 10 28.92 -38.13 4.30
C LEU A 10 28.24 -36.80 4.65
N LEU A 11 28.44 -35.77 3.82
CA LEU A 11 27.67 -34.54 3.86
C LEU A 11 26.21 -34.84 3.46
N ALA A 12 25.33 -34.92 4.45
CA ALA A 12 23.90 -34.96 4.24
C ALA A 12 23.45 -33.61 3.65
N ILE A 13 23.23 -33.57 2.34
CA ILE A 13 22.60 -32.42 1.66
C ILE A 13 21.13 -32.38 2.14
N PRO A 14 20.68 -31.32 2.81
CA PRO A 14 19.29 -31.22 3.19
C PRO A 14 18.45 -31.21 1.91
N ARG A 15 17.62 -32.24 1.70
CA ARG A 15 16.62 -32.26 0.65
C ARG A 15 15.68 -31.08 0.93
N ARG A 16 15.76 -30.04 0.09
CA ARG A 16 14.69 -29.03 0.04
C ARG A 16 13.39 -29.78 -0.27
N ALA A 17 12.43 -29.70 0.66
CA ALA A 17 11.08 -30.14 0.38
C ALA A 17 10.63 -29.45 -0.93
N PRO A 18 9.99 -30.17 -1.88
CA PRO A 18 9.48 -29.56 -3.09
C PRO A 18 8.54 -28.43 -2.66
N ALA A 19 8.74 -27.22 -3.18
CA ALA A 19 7.80 -26.14 -3.02
C ALA A 19 6.46 -26.66 -3.52
N MET A 20 5.48 -26.81 -2.62
CA MET A 20 4.14 -27.27 -3.00
C MET A 20 3.65 -26.37 -4.13
N ALA A 21 3.29 -26.97 -5.24
CA ALA A 21 2.73 -26.24 -6.37
C ALA A 21 1.51 -25.46 -5.85
N GLN A 22 1.52 -24.15 -6.05
CA GLN A 22 0.47 -23.28 -5.57
C GLN A 22 -0.82 -23.60 -6.34
N ASP A 23 -1.87 -24.00 -5.60
CA ASP A 23 -3.16 -24.32 -6.18
C ASP A 23 -3.97 -23.02 -6.45
N TRP A 24 -3.80 -22.51 -7.68
CA TRP A 24 -4.50 -21.32 -8.14
C TRP A 24 -5.94 -21.64 -8.48
N ASN A 25 -6.86 -20.79 -8.02
CA ASN A 25 -8.31 -20.87 -8.24
C ASN A 25 -8.95 -22.15 -7.68
N SER A 26 -8.38 -22.72 -6.60
CA SER A 26 -9.08 -23.75 -5.85
C SER A 26 -10.46 -23.24 -5.38
N ASP A 27 -11.42 -24.15 -5.22
CA ASP A 27 -12.79 -23.80 -4.77
C ASP A 27 -12.77 -22.98 -3.47
N SER A 28 -11.88 -23.32 -2.54
CA SER A 28 -11.73 -22.61 -1.27
C SER A 28 -11.14 -21.19 -1.45
N ALA A 29 -10.16 -21.02 -2.34
CA ALA A 29 -9.61 -19.70 -2.64
C ALA A 29 -10.65 -18.79 -3.30
N LEU A 30 -11.38 -19.33 -4.29
CA LEU A 30 -12.44 -18.58 -4.97
C LEU A 30 -13.64 -18.30 -4.05
N ALA A 31 -14.00 -19.22 -3.17
CA ALA A 31 -15.06 -19.00 -2.18
C ALA A 31 -14.71 -17.86 -1.23
N LEU A 32 -13.47 -17.82 -0.72
CA LEU A 32 -13.01 -16.72 0.13
C LEU A 32 -12.97 -15.40 -0.63
N ALA A 33 -12.42 -15.39 -1.86
CA ALA A 33 -12.37 -14.18 -2.69
C ALA A 33 -13.78 -13.62 -2.96
N ARG A 34 -14.75 -14.48 -3.31
CA ARG A 34 -16.15 -14.06 -3.53
C ARG A 34 -16.80 -13.49 -2.26
N ARG A 35 -16.61 -14.14 -1.10
CA ARG A 35 -17.09 -13.61 0.18
C ARG A 35 -16.47 -12.24 0.49
N ALA A 36 -15.17 -12.07 0.26
CA ALA A 36 -14.50 -10.79 0.48
C ALA A 36 -14.97 -9.69 -0.49
N ILE A 37 -15.24 -10.04 -1.76
CA ILE A 37 -15.84 -9.13 -2.75
C ILE A 37 -17.26 -8.72 -2.31
N GLU A 38 -18.07 -9.66 -1.89
CA GLU A 38 -19.44 -9.41 -1.43
C GLU A 38 -19.44 -8.52 -0.19
N HIS A 39 -18.65 -8.88 0.85
CA HIS A 39 -18.53 -8.09 2.05
C HIS A 39 -18.10 -6.64 1.74
N ARG A 40 -17.08 -6.48 0.91
CA ARG A 40 -16.54 -5.16 0.53
C ARG A 40 -17.57 -4.34 -0.26
N SER A 41 -18.36 -4.97 -1.11
CA SER A 41 -19.43 -4.31 -1.86
C SER A 41 -20.58 -3.85 -0.94
N HIS A 42 -20.89 -4.61 0.09
CA HIS A 42 -21.88 -4.24 1.10
C HIS A 42 -21.36 -3.16 2.06
N ALA A 43 -20.10 -3.20 2.45
CA ALA A 43 -19.49 -2.19 3.33
C ALA A 43 -19.58 -0.77 2.73
N ALA A 44 -19.55 -0.65 1.40
CA ALA A 44 -19.70 0.63 0.72
C ALA A 44 -21.13 1.23 0.85
N VAL A 45 -22.12 0.42 1.26
CA VAL A 45 -23.52 0.82 1.47
C VAL A 45 -24.00 0.57 2.91
N ASP A 46 -23.10 0.15 3.81
CA ASP A 46 -23.43 -0.05 5.22
C ASP A 46 -23.77 1.30 5.86
N THR A 47 -25.02 1.43 6.27
CA THR A 47 -25.53 2.66 6.91
C THR A 47 -24.91 2.94 8.28
N ALA A 48 -24.19 1.98 8.87
CA ALA A 48 -23.53 2.15 10.16
C ALA A 48 -22.23 2.97 10.05
N LEU A 49 -21.54 2.94 8.89
CA LEU A 49 -20.41 3.80 8.59
C LEU A 49 -20.77 4.72 7.43
N ARG A 50 -21.28 5.91 7.75
CA ARG A 50 -21.70 6.90 6.74
C ARG A 50 -20.55 7.78 6.27
N ASP A 51 -19.70 8.19 7.21
CA ASP A 51 -18.54 9.02 6.96
C ASP A 51 -17.53 8.90 8.12
N TYR A 52 -16.30 9.32 7.87
CA TYR A 52 -15.32 9.54 8.91
C TYR A 52 -14.37 10.69 8.58
N ARG A 53 -13.77 11.23 9.63
CA ARG A 53 -12.57 12.06 9.60
C ARG A 53 -11.46 11.33 10.35
N ALA A 54 -10.23 11.41 9.84
CA ALA A 54 -9.03 10.90 10.49
C ALA A 54 -7.87 11.89 10.32
N GLN A 55 -6.80 11.70 11.08
CA GLN A 55 -5.53 12.39 10.90
C GLN A 55 -4.51 11.43 10.33
N ALA A 56 -3.63 11.91 9.47
CA ALA A 56 -2.54 11.13 8.94
C ALA A 56 -1.23 11.88 9.05
N HIS A 57 -0.24 11.19 9.63
CA HIS A 57 1.12 11.65 9.79
C HIS A 57 2.02 10.88 8.82
N GLY A 58 2.76 11.60 7.98
CA GLY A 58 3.55 10.97 6.92
C GLY A 58 4.95 11.49 6.80
N PHE A 59 5.84 10.59 6.35
CA PHE A 59 7.19 10.88 5.93
C PHE A 59 7.41 10.42 4.50
N LEU A 60 8.05 11.28 3.71
CA LEU A 60 8.52 10.96 2.36
C LEU A 60 10.03 11.12 2.33
N PHE A 61 10.73 10.06 1.93
CA PHE A 61 12.17 10.04 1.77
C PHE A 61 12.51 9.92 0.29
N PHE A 62 13.25 10.87 -0.23
CA PHE A 62 13.77 10.87 -1.59
C PHE A 62 15.23 10.44 -1.51
N LEU A 63 15.54 9.29 -2.09
CA LEU A 63 16.89 8.73 -2.12
C LEU A 63 17.39 8.65 -3.55
N GLY A 64 18.68 8.93 -3.72
CA GLY A 64 19.39 8.72 -4.97
C GLY A 64 20.35 7.53 -4.84
N GLN A 65 20.34 6.67 -5.84
CA GLN A 65 21.31 5.59 -5.98
C GLN A 65 22.20 5.88 -7.17
N PHE A 66 23.51 5.90 -6.93
CA PHE A 66 24.54 6.32 -7.89
C PHE A 66 25.58 5.21 -8.07
N GLY A 67 26.60 5.50 -8.87
CA GLY A 67 27.72 4.60 -9.12
C GLY A 67 27.50 3.72 -10.34
N GLU A 68 28.61 3.14 -10.82
CA GLU A 68 28.61 2.26 -11.98
C GLU A 68 27.74 1.01 -11.69
N GLY A 69 26.76 0.75 -12.54
CA GLY A 69 25.80 -0.33 -12.35
C GLY A 69 24.88 -0.15 -11.14
N LEU A 70 24.78 1.08 -10.58
CA LEU A 70 24.01 1.38 -9.38
C LEU A 70 24.43 0.54 -8.16
N SER A 71 25.72 0.34 -8.00
CA SER A 71 26.33 -0.52 -6.97
C SER A 71 26.41 0.13 -5.59
N GLU A 72 26.33 1.46 -5.51
CA GLU A 72 26.33 2.17 -4.24
C GLU A 72 24.98 2.05 -3.52
N PRO A 73 24.97 2.04 -2.17
CA PRO A 73 23.72 2.09 -1.43
C PRO A 73 23.00 3.41 -1.66
N PRO A 74 21.64 3.43 -1.63
CA PRO A 74 20.86 4.65 -1.77
C PRO A 74 21.23 5.68 -0.69
N ARG A 75 21.39 6.95 -1.09
CA ARG A 75 21.68 8.09 -0.20
C ARG A 75 20.47 8.99 -0.09
N LEU A 76 20.21 9.52 1.10
CA LEU A 76 19.15 10.48 1.31
C LEU A 76 19.46 11.79 0.57
N VAL A 77 18.52 12.23 -0.25
CA VAL A 77 18.56 13.52 -0.97
C VAL A 77 17.68 14.53 -0.24
N LYS A 78 16.46 14.15 0.11
CA LYS A 78 15.49 15.01 0.77
C LYS A 78 14.53 14.16 1.61
N ALA A 79 14.06 14.72 2.72
CA ALA A 79 12.98 14.18 3.52
C ALA A 79 11.90 15.24 3.73
N ASP A 80 10.65 14.84 3.58
CA ASP A 80 9.48 15.64 3.87
C ASP A 80 8.68 14.99 4.99
N GLN A 81 8.08 15.82 5.83
CA GLN A 81 7.12 15.42 6.84
C GLN A 81 5.81 16.16 6.61
N LEU A 82 4.71 15.43 6.60
CA LEU A 82 3.39 15.95 6.29
C LEU A 82 2.38 15.55 7.35
N GLU A 83 1.41 16.44 7.54
CA GLU A 83 0.19 16.18 8.32
C GLU A 83 -1.02 16.42 7.45
N LEU A 84 -1.94 15.46 7.45
CA LEU A 84 -3.17 15.52 6.67
C LEU A 84 -4.39 15.31 7.55
N GLU A 85 -5.46 15.98 7.18
CA GLU A 85 -6.83 15.57 7.52
C GLU A 85 -7.36 14.71 6.39
N VAL A 86 -7.89 13.55 6.75
CA VAL A 86 -8.46 12.58 5.82
C VAL A 86 -9.96 12.51 6.06
N TYR A 87 -10.74 12.64 5.01
CA TYR A 87 -12.19 12.57 5.04
C TYR A 87 -12.68 11.53 4.06
N TRP A 88 -13.62 10.74 4.48
CA TRP A 88 -14.32 9.80 3.63
C TRP A 88 -15.83 9.85 3.91
N LYS A 89 -16.63 9.67 2.87
CA LYS A 89 -18.09 9.55 2.95
C LYS A 89 -18.60 8.50 1.97
N ALA A 90 -19.50 7.66 2.45
CA ALA A 90 -20.13 6.63 1.63
C ALA A 90 -20.88 7.24 0.42
N PRO A 91 -20.91 6.57 -0.74
CA PRO A 91 -20.30 5.26 -0.99
C PRO A 91 -18.82 5.30 -1.37
N GLY A 92 -18.20 6.46 -1.58
CA GLY A 92 -16.82 6.54 -2.02
C GLY A 92 -16.28 7.95 -2.24
N LEU A 93 -16.87 8.97 -1.61
CA LEU A 93 -16.31 10.31 -1.61
C LEU A 93 -15.09 10.37 -0.70
N SER A 94 -14.05 11.03 -1.13
CA SER A 94 -12.79 11.13 -0.42
C SER A 94 -12.23 12.55 -0.55
N LYS A 95 -11.56 13.03 0.50
CA LYS A 95 -10.86 14.30 0.54
C LYS A 95 -9.67 14.20 1.46
N GLN A 96 -8.54 14.72 1.02
CA GLN A 96 -7.33 14.84 1.83
C GLN A 96 -6.90 16.31 1.86
N ARG A 97 -6.58 16.82 3.04
CA ARG A 97 -6.18 18.20 3.24
C ARG A 97 -4.83 18.25 3.93
N ILE A 98 -3.79 18.69 3.23
CA ILE A 98 -2.46 18.87 3.82
C ILE A 98 -2.49 20.10 4.73
N ILE A 99 -2.40 19.88 6.05
CA ILE A 99 -2.49 20.93 7.08
C ILE A 99 -1.14 21.30 7.68
N GLY A 100 -0.13 20.45 7.54
CA GLY A 100 1.23 20.72 7.97
C GLY A 100 2.22 20.15 6.95
N TRP A 101 3.32 20.88 6.76
CA TRP A 101 4.40 20.44 5.92
C TRP A 101 5.71 21.10 6.33
N ARG A 102 6.76 20.26 6.46
CA ARG A 102 8.15 20.70 6.60
C ARG A 102 9.06 19.76 5.83
N ASP A 103 10.17 20.29 5.34
CA ASP A 103 11.14 19.53 4.56
C ASP A 103 12.58 19.79 5.01
N ARG A 104 13.44 18.84 4.68
CA ARG A 104 14.87 18.92 4.88
C ARG A 104 15.58 18.32 3.67
N ALA A 105 16.37 19.14 2.97
CA ALA A 105 17.24 18.69 1.91
C ALA A 105 18.65 18.42 2.45
N GLU A 106 19.20 17.23 2.16
CA GLU A 106 20.58 16.84 2.48
C GLU A 106 21.51 17.11 1.28
N LEU A 107 20.98 17.14 0.06
CA LEU A 107 21.68 17.45 -1.18
C LEU A 107 20.93 18.56 -1.93
N PRO A 108 21.64 19.40 -2.73
CA PRO A 108 20.96 20.38 -3.57
C PRO A 108 19.94 19.69 -4.47
N THR A 109 18.67 20.10 -4.39
CA THR A 109 17.58 19.52 -5.16
C THR A 109 16.43 20.49 -5.29
N ASP A 110 15.71 20.40 -6.41
CA ASP A 110 14.46 21.08 -6.71
C ASP A 110 13.24 20.15 -6.64
N ILE A 111 13.41 18.93 -6.07
CA ILE A 111 12.34 17.96 -5.97
C ILE A 111 11.14 18.58 -5.25
N SER A 112 10.08 18.80 -6.00
CA SER A 112 8.78 19.33 -5.53
C SER A 112 7.60 18.41 -5.86
N TYR A 113 7.90 17.32 -6.53
CA TYR A 113 7.01 16.34 -7.13
C TYR A 113 5.86 15.85 -6.22
N HIS A 114 6.11 15.71 -4.93
CA HIS A 114 5.17 15.14 -3.97
C HIS A 114 4.03 16.07 -3.55
N ARG A 115 4.11 17.34 -3.89
CA ARG A 115 3.16 18.35 -3.38
C ARG A 115 1.74 18.11 -3.83
N ASP A 116 1.60 17.54 -5.02
CA ASP A 116 0.34 17.43 -5.73
C ASP A 116 -0.05 15.96 -5.98
N HIS A 117 0.86 14.99 -5.76
CA HIS A 117 0.69 13.61 -6.22
C HIS A 117 0.72 12.53 -5.14
N LEU A 118 1.33 12.77 -3.98
CA LEU A 118 1.49 11.75 -2.94
C LEU A 118 0.64 12.03 -1.72
N GLY A 119 -0.65 11.83 -1.88
CA GLY A 119 -1.55 11.64 -0.76
C GLY A 119 -1.47 10.20 -0.23
N ILE A 120 -2.27 9.93 0.79
CA ILE A 120 -2.50 8.58 1.26
C ILE A 120 -3.14 7.78 0.14
N VAL A 121 -2.65 6.57 -0.08
CA VAL A 121 -3.29 5.64 -0.99
C VAL A 121 -4.74 5.46 -0.58
N GLN A 122 -5.59 5.66 -1.53
CA GLN A 122 -7.02 5.74 -1.36
C GLN A 122 -7.62 4.50 -0.74
N ASN A 123 -8.65 4.77 0.00
CA ASN A 123 -9.37 3.88 0.85
C ASN A 123 -9.74 2.54 0.22
N ASN A 124 -9.99 1.57 1.07
CA ASN A 124 -10.29 0.19 0.75
C ASN A 124 -11.61 -0.05 -0.02
N PHE A 125 -12.40 0.98 -0.33
CA PHE A 125 -13.76 0.83 -0.86
C PHE A 125 -13.91 1.12 -2.35
N GLY A 126 -12.90 1.70 -3.00
CA GLY A 126 -12.91 1.97 -4.43
C GLY A 126 -12.95 0.69 -5.29
N ARG A 127 -13.49 0.77 -6.49
CA ARG A 127 -13.45 -0.32 -7.47
C ARG A 127 -12.09 -0.49 -8.12
N ALA A 128 -11.27 0.55 -8.09
CA ALA A 128 -9.92 0.58 -8.62
C ALA A 128 -8.92 0.97 -7.54
N LEU A 129 -7.71 0.53 -7.71
CA LEU A 129 -6.53 1.03 -7.00
C LEU A 129 -5.98 2.18 -7.82
N ARG A 130 -5.84 3.33 -7.16
CA ARG A 130 -5.29 4.55 -7.73
C ARG A 130 -4.09 4.99 -6.93
N LEU A 131 -3.04 5.42 -7.62
CA LEU A 131 -1.88 6.06 -7.04
C LEU A 131 -1.76 7.49 -7.61
N GLY A 132 -1.71 8.48 -6.75
CA GLY A 132 -1.68 9.88 -7.16
C GLY A 132 -2.92 10.28 -7.94
N GLU A 133 -2.76 11.19 -8.88
CA GLU A 133 -3.85 11.64 -9.78
C GLU A 133 -4.04 10.77 -11.02
N GLY A 134 -3.29 9.66 -11.13
CA GLY A 134 -3.42 8.70 -12.23
C GLY A 134 -2.59 9.07 -13.47
N ASP A 135 -1.65 9.98 -13.33
CA ASP A 135 -0.75 10.44 -14.40
C ASP A 135 0.50 9.55 -14.56
N GLU A 136 0.96 8.90 -13.50
CA GLU A 136 2.11 7.99 -13.51
C GLU A 136 1.73 6.51 -13.55
N VAL A 137 0.70 6.15 -12.77
CA VAL A 137 0.17 4.78 -12.70
C VAL A 137 -1.32 4.85 -13.01
N ARG A 138 -1.74 4.15 -14.05
CA ARG A 138 -3.18 4.07 -14.38
C ARG A 138 -3.96 3.35 -13.31
N ASP A 139 -5.22 3.68 -13.18
CA ASP A 139 -6.15 2.96 -12.34
C ASP A 139 -6.20 1.49 -12.76
N VAL A 140 -6.05 0.58 -11.80
CA VAL A 140 -6.15 -0.86 -12.02
C VAL A 140 -7.31 -1.44 -11.21
N PRO A 141 -8.00 -2.49 -11.72
CA PRO A 141 -9.09 -3.11 -10.98
C PRO A 141 -8.61 -3.59 -9.60
N HIS A 142 -9.38 -3.32 -8.56
CA HIS A 142 -9.11 -3.88 -7.23
C HIS A 142 -9.48 -5.37 -7.23
N PRO A 143 -8.61 -6.29 -6.75
CA PRO A 143 -8.89 -7.74 -6.78
C PRO A 143 -10.19 -8.13 -6.08
N LEU A 144 -10.55 -7.43 -5.00
CA LEU A 144 -11.78 -7.65 -4.25
C LEU A 144 -12.90 -6.69 -4.65
N ALA A 145 -12.90 -6.16 -5.87
CA ALA A 145 -14.05 -5.45 -6.44
C ALA A 145 -14.96 -6.41 -7.23
N PRO A 146 -16.22 -6.06 -7.51
CA PRO A 146 -17.06 -6.79 -8.43
C PRO A 146 -16.33 -7.03 -9.77
N GLY A 147 -16.31 -8.28 -10.22
CA GLY A 147 -15.54 -8.71 -11.40
C GLY A 147 -14.05 -9.02 -11.12
N GLY A 148 -13.58 -8.93 -9.87
CA GLY A 148 -12.19 -9.25 -9.53
C GLY A 148 -11.79 -10.69 -9.91
N THR A 149 -12.69 -11.65 -9.76
CA THR A 149 -12.44 -13.05 -10.16
C THR A 149 -12.35 -13.26 -11.68
N ASP A 150 -12.75 -12.28 -12.49
CA ASP A 150 -12.61 -12.35 -13.94
C ASP A 150 -11.23 -11.86 -14.39
N VAL A 151 -10.62 -10.97 -13.60
CA VAL A 151 -9.33 -10.34 -13.88
C VAL A 151 -8.17 -11.09 -13.22
N TYR A 152 -8.40 -11.63 -12.01
CA TYR A 152 -7.34 -12.20 -11.18
C TYR A 152 -7.55 -13.68 -10.89
N ASP A 153 -6.42 -14.39 -10.75
CA ASP A 153 -6.32 -15.70 -10.12
C ASP A 153 -6.04 -15.51 -8.62
N PHE A 154 -6.58 -16.43 -7.81
CA PHE A 154 -6.43 -16.44 -6.36
C PHE A 154 -5.87 -17.77 -5.86
N ALA A 155 -4.98 -17.71 -4.85
CA ALA A 155 -4.50 -18.91 -4.18
C ALA A 155 -4.38 -18.68 -2.68
N LEU A 156 -4.74 -19.69 -1.89
CA LEU A 156 -4.55 -19.64 -0.44
C LEU A 156 -3.07 -19.81 -0.10
N GLY A 157 -2.61 -19.02 0.84
CA GLY A 157 -1.33 -19.14 1.51
C GLY A 157 -1.50 -19.50 2.97
N ASP A 158 -0.52 -19.09 3.79
CA ASP A 158 -0.49 -19.40 5.21
C ASP A 158 -1.60 -18.69 5.99
N THR A 159 -2.04 -19.35 7.06
CA THR A 159 -2.96 -18.77 8.03
C THR A 159 -2.17 -18.34 9.26
N SER A 160 -2.45 -17.14 9.75
CA SER A 160 -1.88 -16.58 10.98
C SER A 160 -2.98 -16.10 11.90
N ALA A 161 -2.64 -15.84 13.18
CA ALA A 161 -3.54 -15.24 14.14
C ALA A 161 -3.02 -13.87 14.57
N ILE A 162 -3.92 -12.89 14.59
CA ILE A 162 -3.68 -11.58 15.19
C ILE A 162 -4.37 -11.58 16.53
N VAL A 163 -3.61 -11.41 17.61
CA VAL A 163 -4.17 -11.33 18.97
C VAL A 163 -4.50 -9.87 19.26
N LEU A 164 -5.78 -9.57 19.36
CA LEU A 164 -6.31 -8.29 19.81
C LEU A 164 -6.60 -8.36 21.33
N PRO A 165 -6.76 -7.23 22.01
CA PRO A 165 -7.06 -7.23 23.45
C PRO A 165 -8.31 -8.04 23.83
N THR A 166 -9.31 -8.11 22.98
CA THR A 166 -10.61 -8.71 23.23
C THR A 166 -10.79 -10.07 22.56
N ARG A 167 -10.08 -10.35 21.45
CA ARG A 167 -10.21 -11.59 20.68
C ARG A 167 -8.99 -11.88 19.82
N ALA A 168 -8.85 -13.13 19.39
CA ALA A 168 -7.94 -13.50 18.31
C ALA A 168 -8.68 -13.50 16.97
N VAL A 169 -8.08 -12.90 15.94
CA VAL A 169 -8.58 -12.88 14.57
C VAL A 169 -7.72 -13.80 13.73
N ARG A 170 -8.32 -14.76 13.03
CA ARG A 170 -7.60 -15.63 12.09
C ARG A 170 -7.57 -15.02 10.72
N VAL A 171 -6.37 -14.82 10.22
CA VAL A 171 -6.11 -14.16 8.94
C VAL A 171 -5.43 -15.14 7.99
N VAL A 172 -5.94 -15.26 6.79
CA VAL A 172 -5.34 -16.08 5.73
C VAL A 172 -4.75 -15.20 4.64
N ALA A 173 -3.56 -15.56 4.18
CA ALA A 173 -2.94 -14.95 3.02
C ALA A 173 -3.66 -15.43 1.74
N LEU A 174 -4.29 -14.52 1.03
CA LEU A 174 -4.91 -14.76 -0.27
C LEU A 174 -4.00 -14.13 -1.33
N ARG A 175 -3.17 -14.95 -1.99
CA ARG A 175 -2.27 -14.50 -3.05
C ARG A 175 -3.07 -14.17 -4.30
N VAL A 176 -2.65 -13.13 -5.00
CA VAL A 176 -3.35 -12.63 -6.19
C VAL A 176 -2.37 -12.35 -7.32
N ARG A 177 -2.75 -12.71 -8.53
CA ARG A 177 -2.03 -12.37 -9.76
C ARG A 177 -3.04 -12.13 -10.90
N PRO A 178 -2.72 -11.31 -11.91
CA PRO A 178 -3.59 -11.18 -13.06
C PRO A 178 -3.63 -12.46 -13.89
N LYS A 179 -4.78 -12.80 -14.44
CA LYS A 179 -4.92 -13.90 -15.42
C LYS A 179 -4.10 -13.63 -16.69
N HIS A 180 -3.95 -12.35 -17.03
CA HIS A 180 -3.17 -11.90 -18.18
C HIS A 180 -2.10 -10.90 -17.72
N PHE A 181 -0.84 -11.33 -17.66
CA PHE A 181 0.28 -10.47 -17.23
C PHE A 181 0.52 -9.24 -18.13
N ALA A 182 -0.01 -9.26 -19.35
CA ALA A 182 0.00 -8.11 -20.25
C ALA A 182 -1.05 -7.04 -19.88
N ALA A 183 -1.92 -7.28 -18.90
CA ALA A 183 -2.90 -6.30 -18.43
C ALA A 183 -2.32 -5.39 -17.36
N ALA A 184 -2.86 -4.16 -17.24
CA ALA A 184 -2.62 -3.30 -16.11
C ALA A 184 -3.37 -3.87 -14.89
N ALA A 185 -2.63 -4.32 -13.89
CA ALA A 185 -3.15 -5.05 -12.74
C ALA A 185 -2.13 -5.01 -11.58
N ILE A 186 -2.39 -5.78 -10.53
CA ILE A 186 -1.44 -5.98 -9.43
C ILE A 186 -1.04 -7.45 -9.29
N VAL A 187 0.10 -7.65 -8.63
CA VAL A 187 0.56 -8.96 -8.12
C VAL A 187 0.86 -8.79 -6.64
N GLY A 188 0.36 -9.67 -5.80
CA GLY A 188 0.62 -9.53 -4.36
C GLY A 188 -0.14 -10.49 -3.47
N THR A 189 -0.35 -10.06 -2.24
CA THR A 189 -1.04 -10.83 -1.20
C THR A 189 -2.04 -9.94 -0.46
N LEU A 190 -3.25 -10.44 -0.34
CA LEU A 190 -4.31 -9.88 0.47
C LEU A 190 -4.42 -10.73 1.74
N PHE A 191 -4.42 -10.11 2.89
CA PHE A 191 -4.62 -10.80 4.16
C PHE A 191 -6.07 -10.57 4.59
N VAL A 192 -6.83 -11.64 4.65
CA VAL A 192 -8.27 -11.59 4.85
C VAL A 192 -8.64 -12.30 6.15
N ASP A 193 -9.45 -11.66 6.97
CA ASP A 193 -10.05 -12.30 8.15
C ASP A 193 -10.99 -13.42 7.67
N ILE A 194 -10.74 -14.63 8.13
CA ILE A 194 -11.46 -15.82 7.69
C ILE A 194 -12.95 -15.74 8.07
N GLU A 195 -13.27 -15.14 9.21
CA GLU A 195 -14.63 -15.10 9.76
C GLU A 195 -15.45 -14.01 9.08
N SER A 196 -14.96 -12.78 9.06
CA SER A 196 -15.67 -11.64 8.50
C SER A 196 -15.46 -11.42 7.01
N ALA A 197 -14.46 -12.08 6.41
CA ALA A 197 -13.98 -11.85 5.04
C ALA A 197 -13.53 -10.41 4.77
N GLN A 198 -13.17 -9.67 5.82
CA GLN A 198 -12.67 -8.29 5.70
C GLN A 198 -11.18 -8.26 5.39
N LEU A 199 -10.76 -7.25 4.65
CA LEU A 199 -9.36 -7.03 4.29
C LEU A 199 -8.60 -6.42 5.48
N VAL A 200 -7.62 -7.16 5.99
CA VAL A 200 -6.78 -6.76 7.13
C VAL A 200 -5.50 -6.08 6.66
N ARG A 201 -4.90 -6.60 5.59
CA ARG A 201 -3.66 -6.07 5.01
C ARG A 201 -3.63 -6.36 3.52
N MET A 202 -2.95 -5.51 2.78
CA MET A 202 -2.68 -5.68 1.36
C MET A 202 -1.24 -5.33 1.06
N ALA A 203 -0.50 -6.22 0.41
CA ALA A 203 0.88 -5.98 -0.03
C ALA A 203 0.99 -6.36 -1.50
N PHE A 204 1.36 -5.41 -2.36
CA PHE A 204 1.34 -5.63 -3.80
C PHE A 204 2.29 -4.72 -4.58
N ASN A 205 2.60 -5.16 -5.80
CA ASN A 205 3.25 -4.37 -6.83
C ASN A 205 2.31 -4.25 -8.04
N PHE A 206 2.44 -3.17 -8.81
CA PHE A 206 1.75 -3.04 -10.08
C PHE A 206 2.48 -3.84 -11.17
N THR A 207 1.73 -4.33 -12.14
CA THR A 207 2.33 -4.87 -13.37
C THR A 207 2.94 -3.73 -14.21
N PRO A 208 3.97 -4.00 -15.03
CA PRO A 208 4.59 -2.96 -15.87
C PRO A 208 3.62 -2.22 -16.80
N LYS A 209 2.51 -2.86 -17.18
CA LYS A 209 1.46 -2.24 -18.02
C LYS A 209 0.61 -1.21 -17.29
N ALA A 210 0.69 -1.15 -15.97
CA ALA A 210 0.05 -0.10 -15.18
C ALA A 210 0.83 1.22 -15.24
N TYR A 211 2.12 1.19 -15.51
CA TYR A 211 2.95 2.39 -15.56
C TYR A 211 2.68 3.20 -16.82
N LEU A 212 2.37 4.48 -16.63
CA LEU A 212 2.21 5.48 -17.70
C LEU A 212 3.53 6.24 -17.91
N ASP A 213 4.24 6.54 -16.83
CA ASP A 213 5.58 7.11 -16.90
C ASP A 213 6.61 6.02 -17.25
N PRO A 214 7.31 6.13 -18.41
CA PRO A 214 8.31 5.15 -18.81
C PRO A 214 9.56 5.14 -17.94
N GLN A 215 9.72 6.09 -17.03
CA GLN A 215 10.82 6.12 -16.07
C GLN A 215 10.52 5.24 -14.84
N LEU A 216 9.27 4.89 -14.56
CA LEU A 216 8.92 3.99 -13.47
C LEU A 216 9.47 2.58 -13.72
N GLU A 217 10.16 2.04 -12.72
CA GLU A 217 10.71 0.69 -12.74
C GLU A 217 9.89 -0.25 -11.86
N ASP A 218 9.48 0.21 -10.69
CA ASP A 218 8.68 -0.58 -9.74
C ASP A 218 7.92 0.32 -8.78
N VAL A 219 6.73 -0.10 -8.40
CA VAL A 219 5.92 0.52 -7.34
C VAL A 219 5.39 -0.59 -6.45
N SER A 220 5.83 -0.59 -5.19
CA SER A 220 5.33 -1.50 -4.17
C SER A 220 4.56 -0.76 -3.10
N ILE A 221 3.45 -1.33 -2.66
CA ILE A 221 2.52 -0.72 -1.70
C ILE A 221 2.15 -1.74 -0.64
N VAL A 222 2.16 -1.30 0.62
CA VAL A 222 1.63 -2.04 1.76
C VAL A 222 0.58 -1.17 2.45
N LEU A 223 -0.61 -1.72 2.61
CA LEU A 223 -1.74 -1.10 3.30
C LEU A 223 -2.11 -1.97 4.48
N ASP A 224 -1.96 -1.46 5.69
CA ASP A 224 -2.36 -2.14 6.92
C ASP A 224 -3.63 -1.49 7.47
N ASN A 225 -4.61 -2.31 7.85
CA ASN A 225 -5.83 -1.88 8.50
C ASN A 225 -5.81 -2.27 9.97
N ALA A 226 -6.39 -1.44 10.83
CA ALA A 226 -6.68 -1.74 12.22
C ALA A 226 -8.17 -1.98 12.41
N LEU A 227 -8.53 -2.84 13.36
CA LEU A 227 -9.91 -3.04 13.76
C LEU A 227 -10.29 -1.94 14.76
N LEU A 228 -11.13 -1.02 14.33
CA LEU A 228 -11.63 0.10 15.12
C LEU A 228 -13.06 -0.19 15.60
N GLU A 229 -13.37 0.21 16.84
CA GLU A 229 -14.66 -0.06 17.50
C GLU A 229 -15.09 -1.54 17.43
N GLU A 230 -14.10 -2.46 17.37
CA GLU A 230 -14.30 -3.91 17.20
C GLU A 230 -15.14 -4.32 15.97
N ARG A 231 -15.33 -3.39 15.02
CA ARG A 231 -16.22 -3.54 13.89
C ARG A 231 -15.60 -3.18 12.54
N TYR A 232 -14.85 -2.08 12.46
CA TYR A 232 -14.38 -1.53 11.19
C TYR A 232 -12.89 -1.77 10.99
N TRP A 233 -12.52 -2.49 9.93
CA TRP A 233 -11.15 -2.55 9.46
C TRP A 233 -10.86 -1.33 8.59
N LEU A 234 -10.13 -0.35 9.13
CA LEU A 234 -9.79 0.89 8.45
C LEU A 234 -8.28 1.11 8.41
N PRO A 235 -7.77 1.86 7.42
CA PRO A 235 -6.35 2.12 7.27
C PRO A 235 -5.74 2.69 8.55
N TYR A 236 -4.61 2.14 9.00
CA TYR A 236 -3.86 2.74 10.09
C TYR A 236 -2.40 2.97 9.73
N ARG A 237 -1.86 2.22 8.77
CA ARG A 237 -0.52 2.40 8.24
C ARG A 237 -0.47 2.10 6.76
N GLN A 238 0.30 2.91 6.05
CA GLN A 238 0.57 2.71 4.64
C GLN A 238 2.04 2.93 4.36
N GLU A 239 2.62 2.08 3.52
CA GLU A 239 3.99 2.21 3.04
C GLU A 239 3.99 2.10 1.52
N ILE A 240 4.78 2.96 0.89
CA ILE A 240 4.97 2.97 -0.56
C ILE A 240 6.46 3.07 -0.86
N GLU A 241 6.93 2.29 -1.83
CA GLU A 241 8.22 2.50 -2.43
C GLU A 241 8.06 2.59 -3.94
N ILE A 242 8.54 3.69 -4.51
CA ILE A 242 8.57 3.96 -5.94
C ILE A 242 10.02 3.98 -6.39
N ARG A 243 10.36 3.17 -7.38
CA ARG A 243 11.67 3.15 -8.02
C ARG A 243 11.54 3.66 -9.44
N ARG A 244 12.40 4.62 -9.79
CA ARG A 244 12.39 5.21 -11.12
C ARG A 244 13.81 5.49 -11.62
N ARG A 245 13.99 5.45 -12.93
CA ARG A 245 15.19 5.96 -13.57
C ARG A 245 15.25 7.47 -13.36
N ALA A 246 16.44 7.97 -13.08
CA ALA A 246 16.69 9.38 -12.86
C ALA A 246 18.04 9.78 -13.49
N THR A 247 18.29 11.05 -13.57
CA THR A 247 19.58 11.60 -13.94
C THR A 247 19.97 12.63 -12.87
N TRP A 248 21.20 12.60 -12.44
CA TRP A 248 21.74 13.55 -11.50
C TRP A 248 23.04 14.14 -12.06
N LEU A 249 23.04 15.45 -12.34
CA LEU A 249 24.17 16.13 -12.97
C LEU A 249 24.69 15.37 -14.22
N ASP A 250 23.76 15.00 -15.11
CA ASP A 250 24.02 14.23 -16.34
C ASP A 250 24.55 12.79 -16.15
N VAL A 251 24.59 12.31 -14.92
CA VAL A 251 24.97 10.92 -14.61
C VAL A 251 23.70 10.07 -14.40
N PRO A 252 23.63 8.87 -15.00
CA PRO A 252 22.53 7.95 -14.73
C PRO A 252 22.42 7.64 -13.24
N ALA A 253 21.21 7.71 -12.71
CA ALA A 253 20.90 7.46 -11.31
C ALA A 253 19.58 6.68 -11.22
N ARG A 254 19.32 6.11 -10.05
CA ARG A 254 18.00 5.60 -9.68
C ARG A 254 17.43 6.48 -8.58
N GLY A 255 16.26 7.03 -8.81
CA GLY A 255 15.45 7.68 -7.78
C GLY A 255 14.64 6.65 -7.02
N ILE A 256 14.63 6.72 -5.70
CA ILE A 256 13.79 5.88 -4.84
C ILE A 256 13.01 6.83 -3.94
N ILE A 257 11.68 6.73 -3.98
CA ILE A 257 10.78 7.48 -3.11
C ILE A 257 10.18 6.46 -2.12
N ARG A 258 10.35 6.70 -0.83
CA ARG A 258 9.72 5.92 0.23
C ARG A 258 8.76 6.78 1.01
N GLY A 259 7.49 6.42 0.99
CA GLY A 259 6.45 7.04 1.78
C GLY A 259 6.00 6.11 2.91
N ARG A 260 5.80 6.67 4.10
CA ARG A 260 5.18 5.99 5.23
C ARG A 260 4.15 6.91 5.87
N TRP A 261 2.97 6.38 6.08
CA TRP A 261 1.86 7.08 6.72
C TRP A 261 1.35 6.29 7.91
N GLU A 262 1.06 6.99 9.00
CA GLU A 262 0.30 6.50 10.14
C GLU A 262 -1.00 7.30 10.21
N ILE A 263 -2.13 6.60 10.33
CA ILE A 263 -3.47 7.18 10.27
C ILE A 263 -4.17 6.85 11.58
N ASP A 264 -4.61 7.86 12.30
CA ASP A 264 -5.23 7.73 13.61
C ASP A 264 -6.35 8.76 13.82
N SER A 265 -6.78 8.93 15.07
CA SER A 265 -7.74 9.94 15.51
C SER A 265 -9.05 9.90 14.72
N TYR A 266 -9.52 8.70 14.43
CA TYR A 266 -10.77 8.48 13.71
C TYR A 266 -11.98 9.01 14.48
N GLN A 267 -12.84 9.71 13.77
CA GLN A 267 -14.14 10.19 14.22
C GLN A 267 -15.19 9.76 13.20
N PHE A 268 -16.24 9.08 13.65
CA PHE A 268 -17.22 8.44 12.78
C PHE A 268 -18.56 9.19 12.77
N ASN A 269 -19.27 9.10 11.65
CA ASN A 269 -20.65 9.54 11.47
C ASN A 269 -20.89 10.99 11.88
N LEU A 270 -20.05 11.89 11.36
CA LEU A 270 -20.05 13.32 11.62
C LEU A 270 -21.06 14.10 10.79
N ASP A 271 -21.78 13.41 9.88
CA ASP A 271 -22.68 14.02 8.90
C ASP A 271 -21.98 15.05 8.00
N LEU A 272 -20.80 14.65 7.47
CA LEU A 272 -19.96 15.50 6.63
C LEU A 272 -20.76 16.02 5.41
N PRO A 273 -20.70 17.34 5.10
CA PRO A 273 -21.44 17.90 3.98
C PRO A 273 -20.78 17.52 2.65
N ASP A 274 -21.58 17.26 1.61
CA ASP A 274 -21.09 16.93 0.26
C ASP A 274 -20.22 18.05 -0.35
N SER A 275 -20.42 19.29 0.10
CA SER A 275 -19.61 20.42 -0.34
C SER A 275 -18.13 20.29 0.04
N LEU A 276 -17.80 19.55 1.10
CA LEU A 276 -16.43 19.27 1.52
C LEU A 276 -15.65 18.50 0.44
N PHE A 277 -16.33 17.63 -0.30
CA PHE A 277 -15.73 16.72 -1.28
C PHE A 277 -15.65 17.30 -2.71
N ARG A 278 -16.03 18.58 -2.90
CA ARG A 278 -15.94 19.22 -4.21
C ARG A 278 -14.51 19.59 -4.56
N GLY A 279 -14.22 19.64 -5.88
CA GLY A 279 -12.90 19.99 -6.42
C GLY A 279 -11.88 18.85 -6.30
N GLU A 280 -10.61 19.20 -6.27
CA GLU A 280 -9.50 18.26 -6.18
C GLU A 280 -9.57 17.41 -4.92
N GLU A 281 -9.20 16.16 -5.02
CA GLU A 281 -9.24 15.22 -3.89
C GLU A 281 -8.16 15.51 -2.85
N ILE A 282 -6.96 15.88 -3.31
CA ILE A 282 -5.84 16.27 -2.45
C ILE A 282 -5.66 17.78 -2.55
N VAL A 283 -5.77 18.49 -1.44
CA VAL A 283 -5.63 19.96 -1.40
C VAL A 283 -4.69 20.38 -0.28
N ALA A 284 -3.88 21.39 -0.55
CA ALA A 284 -3.06 22.02 0.48
C ALA A 284 -3.86 23.12 1.21
N ALA A 285 -3.83 23.11 2.54
CA ALA A 285 -4.33 24.25 3.31
C ALA A 285 -3.53 25.52 2.97
N PRO A 286 -4.10 26.73 3.18
CA PRO A 286 -3.37 27.97 2.98
C PRO A 286 -2.03 27.98 3.72
N LYS A 287 -1.00 28.58 3.10
CA LYS A 287 0.37 28.61 3.65
C LYS A 287 0.45 29.00 5.13
N PRO A 288 -0.25 30.05 5.60
CA PRO A 288 -0.23 30.42 7.02
C PRO A 288 -0.68 29.30 7.96
N VAL A 289 -1.66 28.50 7.55
CA VAL A 289 -2.15 27.35 8.33
C VAL A 289 -1.08 26.27 8.41
N ARG A 290 -0.45 25.94 7.28
CA ARG A 290 0.60 24.90 7.23
C ARG A 290 1.85 25.31 8.00
N ASP A 291 2.26 26.58 7.91
CA ASP A 291 3.45 27.11 8.58
C ASP A 291 3.25 27.20 10.11
N SER A 292 2.01 27.36 10.57
CA SER A 292 1.65 27.44 12.00
C SER A 292 1.34 26.08 12.63
N PHE A 293 1.48 24.98 11.88
CA PHE A 293 1.18 23.65 12.40
C PHE A 293 2.06 23.31 13.61
N PRO A 294 1.45 22.91 14.76
CA PRO A 294 2.20 22.63 15.98
C PRO A 294 2.85 21.25 15.91
N TRP A 295 4.01 21.15 15.28
CA TRP A 295 4.77 19.89 15.24
C TRP A 295 5.11 19.41 16.64
N ARG A 296 4.75 18.16 16.94
CA ARG A 296 5.24 17.51 18.16
C ARG A 296 6.76 17.42 18.07
N ALA A 297 7.45 17.72 19.15
CA ALA A 297 8.88 17.46 19.23
C ALA A 297 9.13 15.96 19.04
N PRO A 298 10.20 15.57 18.34
CA PRO A 298 10.54 14.18 18.13
C PRO A 298 10.85 13.48 19.44
#